data_7e875a92c186d6e1542c5f870a0d7918
#
_entry.id   7e875a92c186d6e1542c5f870a0d7918
#
_cell.length_a   1.000
_cell.length_b   1.000
_cell.length_c   1.000
_cell.angle_alpha   90.00
_cell.angle_beta   90.00
_cell.angle_gamma   90.00
#
_symmetry.space_group_name_H-M   'P 1'
#
loop_
_entity.id
_entity.type
_entity.pdbx_description
1 polymer ?
#
loop_
_entity_poly.entity_id
_entity_poly.type
_entity_poly.pdbx_seq_one_letter_code
_entity_poly.pdbx_strand_id
1 'polypeptide(L)'
;MKSIANILSRKPEKTEEKEQEAFKEERYDQRQGLIALYNKEMTDHFRSKRILIVLALIGLTSFASLYGALSVITSYSEVEFLFLQLYTASGNSIPSFVSFIALLGPFVGLALGFDGIIGEKSERTLYRLTSQPIYRDSIINGKFLAGTTIIVMMVYSMGILIGAVGMLVTGIVPTTEEIARIFVFLLLTCVYICFWLGLALLFSVICKNAATSAMLSISIWLFFSLFMTMLVSVIANALYPVGTNMEALLNSAKNYSCQLALNRISPYYLFSEAVTTIMNPSVRTIGLMTVQSLSGAIEGYLSFGQSLLLIWPHLAGLTAFMLGTFCASYVLFMRQEIRAK
;
A
#
# COMPACT_ATOMS: atom_id res chain seq x y z
N MET A 1 65.19 1.48 -26.95
CA MET A 1 63.84 0.90 -27.15
C MET A 1 63.09 0.48 -25.87
N LYS A 2 63.70 0.40 -24.68
CA LYS A 2 63.00 0.03 -23.43
C LYS A 2 62.29 1.20 -22.70
N SER A 3 62.53 2.47 -23.13
CA SER A 3 61.95 3.64 -22.45
C SER A 3 60.54 4.02 -22.94
N ILE A 4 60.16 3.67 -24.17
CA ILE A 4 58.87 4.04 -24.76
C ILE A 4 57.77 3.03 -24.36
N ALA A 5 58.10 1.76 -24.15
CA ALA A 5 57.17 0.72 -23.69
C ALA A 5 56.64 0.99 -22.27
N ASN A 6 57.43 1.62 -21.40
CA ASN A 6 57.05 1.92 -20.01
C ASN A 6 56.13 3.16 -19.86
N ILE A 7 56.03 3.98 -20.92
CA ILE A 7 55.13 5.16 -20.93
C ILE A 7 53.76 4.79 -21.46
N LEU A 8 53.65 3.80 -22.34
CA LEU A 8 52.38 3.32 -22.91
C LEU A 8 51.63 2.36 -22.00
N SER A 9 52.31 1.65 -21.08
CA SER A 9 51.66 0.73 -20.12
C SER A 9 51.11 1.39 -18.86
N ARG A 10 51.48 2.64 -18.54
CA ARG A 10 51.02 3.34 -17.33
C ARG A 10 49.83 4.27 -17.53
N LYS A 11 49.40 4.53 -18.76
CA LYS A 11 48.29 5.47 -19.04
C LYS A 11 46.88 4.92 -18.82
N PRO A 12 46.53 3.66 -19.16
CA PRO A 12 45.18 3.19 -18.98
C PRO A 12 44.80 2.97 -17.50
N GLU A 13 45.70 2.43 -16.70
CA GLU A 13 45.45 2.05 -15.30
C GLU A 13 45.15 3.26 -14.39
N LYS A 14 45.89 4.37 -14.54
CA LYS A 14 45.64 5.62 -13.81
C LYS A 14 44.36 6.36 -14.25
N THR A 15 43.89 6.11 -15.45
CA THR A 15 42.65 6.72 -15.94
C THR A 15 41.45 5.95 -15.38
N GLU A 16 41.51 4.62 -15.35
CA GLU A 16 40.50 3.76 -14.78
C GLU A 16 40.38 3.96 -13.25
N GLU A 17 41.49 4.08 -12.53
CA GLU A 17 41.47 4.40 -11.09
C GLU A 17 40.81 5.75 -10.81
N LYS A 18 41.14 6.80 -11.58
CA LYS A 18 40.50 8.12 -11.44
C LYS A 18 39.04 8.13 -11.78
N GLU A 19 38.62 7.39 -12.79
CA GLU A 19 37.21 7.21 -13.13
C GLU A 19 36.45 6.44 -12.04
N GLN A 20 37.08 5.43 -11.44
CA GLN A 20 36.50 4.70 -10.31
C GLN A 20 36.42 5.55 -9.04
N GLU A 21 37.43 6.39 -8.76
CA GLU A 21 37.40 7.33 -7.64
C GLU A 21 36.32 8.40 -7.84
N ALA A 22 36.25 9.01 -9.02
CA ALA A 22 35.21 9.98 -9.36
C ALA A 22 33.81 9.39 -9.27
N PHE A 23 33.61 8.14 -9.73
CA PHE A 23 32.34 7.43 -9.61
C PHE A 23 31.96 7.10 -8.15
N LYS A 24 32.96 6.82 -7.31
CA LYS A 24 32.74 6.61 -5.86
C LYS A 24 32.37 7.91 -5.14
N GLU A 25 33.05 9.02 -5.47
CA GLU A 25 32.75 10.35 -4.93
C GLU A 25 31.33 10.81 -5.34
N GLU A 26 30.97 10.67 -6.62
CA GLU A 26 29.64 11.00 -7.13
C GLU A 26 28.53 10.18 -6.44
N ARG A 27 28.77 8.89 -6.24
CA ARG A 27 27.88 8.02 -5.50
C ARG A 27 27.75 8.37 -4.02
N TYR A 28 28.83 8.83 -3.40
CA TYR A 28 28.84 9.27 -2.02
C TYR A 28 28.02 10.54 -1.83
N ASP A 29 28.20 11.53 -2.68
CA ASP A 29 27.44 12.79 -2.69
C ASP A 29 25.96 12.55 -2.93
N GLN A 30 25.58 11.66 -3.86
CA GLN A 30 24.20 11.31 -4.13
C GLN A 30 23.50 10.69 -2.91
N ARG A 31 24.18 9.78 -2.19
CA ARG A 31 23.64 9.16 -0.97
C ARG A 31 23.48 10.18 0.16
N GLN A 32 24.42 11.08 0.34
CA GLN A 32 24.32 12.12 1.37
C GLN A 32 23.15 13.07 1.10
N GLY A 33 22.97 13.49 -0.14
CA GLY A 33 21.84 14.30 -0.57
C GLY A 33 20.49 13.62 -0.31
N LEU A 34 20.37 12.32 -0.64
CA LEU A 34 19.17 11.55 -0.37
C LEU A 34 18.87 11.41 1.13
N ILE A 35 19.90 11.11 1.95
CA ILE A 35 19.75 10.97 3.41
C ILE A 35 19.35 12.31 4.04
N ALA A 36 19.95 13.40 3.62
CA ALA A 36 19.64 14.74 4.11
C ALA A 36 18.17 15.11 3.82
N LEU A 37 17.71 14.84 2.58
CA LEU A 37 16.31 15.05 2.19
C LEU A 37 15.35 14.12 2.95
N TYR A 38 15.68 12.85 3.07
CA TYR A 38 14.89 11.90 3.84
C TYR A 38 14.71 12.37 5.29
N ASN A 39 15.78 12.79 5.97
CA ASN A 39 15.71 13.27 7.35
C ASN A 39 14.90 14.57 7.48
N LYS A 40 15.04 15.47 6.50
CA LYS A 40 14.21 16.68 6.41
C LYS A 40 12.73 16.31 6.30
N GLU A 41 12.37 15.47 5.33
CA GLU A 41 10.98 15.06 5.09
C GLU A 41 10.38 14.33 6.31
N MET A 42 11.15 13.45 6.95
CA MET A 42 10.74 12.79 8.18
C MET A 42 10.41 13.80 9.28
N THR A 43 11.28 14.79 9.47
CA THR A 43 11.07 15.85 10.49
C THR A 43 9.84 16.70 10.17
N ASP A 44 9.66 17.06 8.89
CA ASP A 44 8.53 17.86 8.43
C ASP A 44 7.20 17.11 8.61
N HIS A 45 7.19 15.82 8.32
CA HIS A 45 6.01 14.97 8.52
C HIS A 45 5.64 14.83 10.00
N PHE A 46 6.60 14.58 10.90
CA PHE A 46 6.31 14.47 12.34
C PHE A 46 5.83 15.80 12.97
N ARG A 47 6.23 16.92 12.40
CA ARG A 47 5.77 18.25 12.85
C ARG A 47 4.43 18.68 12.22
N SER A 48 3.97 17.95 11.19
CA SER A 48 2.76 18.29 10.45
C SER A 48 1.50 18.01 11.27
N LYS A 49 0.73 19.04 11.58
CA LYS A 49 -0.57 18.90 12.26
C LYS A 49 -1.55 18.01 11.47
N ARG A 50 -1.47 18.02 10.14
CA ARG A 50 -2.33 17.21 9.25
C ARG A 50 -2.09 15.72 9.48
N ILE A 51 -0.83 15.32 9.53
CA ILE A 51 -0.46 13.90 9.75
C ILE A 51 -0.86 13.47 11.16
N LEU A 52 -0.67 14.33 12.15
CA LEU A 52 -1.07 14.06 13.52
C LEU A 52 -2.58 13.83 13.63
N ILE A 53 -3.40 14.63 12.92
CA ILE A 53 -4.87 14.46 12.88
C ILE A 53 -5.24 13.11 12.23
N VAL A 54 -4.61 12.74 11.10
CA VAL A 54 -4.89 11.48 10.41
C VAL A 54 -4.47 10.29 11.27
N LEU A 55 -3.31 10.36 11.92
CA LEU A 55 -2.85 9.34 12.87
C LEU A 55 -3.80 9.20 14.08
N ALA A 56 -4.27 10.32 14.63
CA ALA A 56 -5.23 10.32 15.73
C ALA A 56 -6.56 9.68 15.31
N LEU A 57 -7.04 9.99 14.11
CA LEU A 57 -8.28 9.41 13.57
C LEU A 57 -8.16 7.90 13.38
N ILE A 58 -7.05 7.42 12.81
CA ILE A 58 -6.81 5.99 12.64
C ILE A 58 -6.61 5.30 13.99
N GLY A 59 -5.89 5.93 14.91
CA GLY A 59 -5.76 5.43 16.28
C GLY A 59 -7.12 5.27 16.97
N LEU A 60 -7.95 6.31 16.92
CA LEU A 60 -9.30 6.28 17.51
C LEU A 60 -10.17 5.18 16.90
N THR A 61 -10.19 5.07 15.57
CA THR A 61 -10.97 4.02 14.88
C THR A 61 -10.42 2.62 15.17
N SER A 62 -9.11 2.47 15.33
CA SER A 62 -8.47 1.21 15.73
C SER A 62 -8.90 0.77 17.13
N PHE A 63 -8.92 1.68 18.09
CA PHE A 63 -9.41 1.40 19.44
C PHE A 63 -10.91 1.10 19.46
N ALA A 64 -11.72 1.85 18.70
CA ALA A 64 -13.14 1.57 18.57
C ALA A 64 -13.40 0.18 17.97
N SER A 65 -12.64 -0.20 16.94
CA SER A 65 -12.72 -1.53 16.33
C SER A 65 -12.33 -2.64 17.31
N LEU A 66 -11.25 -2.44 18.07
CA LEU A 66 -10.83 -3.40 19.10
C LEU A 66 -11.92 -3.59 20.15
N TYR A 67 -12.54 -2.50 20.63
CA TYR A 67 -13.68 -2.58 21.56
C TYR A 67 -14.85 -3.39 20.96
N GLY A 68 -15.18 -3.14 19.68
CA GLY A 68 -16.19 -3.90 18.95
C GLY A 68 -15.84 -5.39 18.85
N ALA A 69 -14.60 -5.73 18.50
CA ALA A 69 -14.12 -7.10 18.42
C ALA A 69 -14.17 -7.82 19.79
N LEU A 70 -13.75 -7.15 20.87
CA LEU A 70 -13.79 -7.73 22.22
C LEU A 70 -15.22 -8.06 22.67
N SER A 71 -16.20 -7.24 22.33
CA SER A 71 -17.61 -7.49 22.69
C SER A 71 -18.17 -8.75 22.02
N VAL A 72 -17.64 -9.13 20.87
CA VAL A 72 -18.06 -10.33 20.11
C VAL A 72 -17.29 -11.56 20.56
N ILE A 73 -15.96 -11.44 20.74
CA ILE A 73 -15.09 -12.56 21.10
C ILE A 73 -15.47 -13.18 22.46
N THR A 74 -15.90 -12.38 23.42
CA THR A 74 -16.37 -12.87 24.73
C THR A 74 -17.60 -13.80 24.64
N SER A 75 -18.28 -13.78 23.48
CA SER A 75 -19.44 -14.64 23.22
C SER A 75 -19.09 -16.00 22.58
N TYR A 76 -17.85 -16.18 22.13
CA TYR A 76 -17.37 -17.40 21.47
C TYR A 76 -16.40 -18.16 22.36
N SER A 77 -16.77 -19.35 22.81
CA SER A 77 -15.96 -20.16 23.73
C SER A 77 -15.03 -21.18 23.07
N GLU A 78 -15.23 -21.53 21.79
CA GLU A 78 -14.42 -22.58 21.12
C GLU A 78 -14.28 -22.29 19.61
N VAL A 79 -13.42 -21.34 19.21
CA VAL A 79 -13.13 -21.08 17.79
C VAL A 79 -11.60 -21.15 17.56
N GLU A 80 -11.17 -21.97 16.61
CA GLU A 80 -9.80 -21.95 16.13
C GLU A 80 -9.47 -20.57 15.51
N PHE A 81 -8.22 -20.11 15.62
CA PHE A 81 -7.76 -18.80 15.16
C PHE A 81 -8.48 -17.61 15.82
N LEU A 82 -8.81 -17.74 17.10
CA LEU A 82 -9.53 -16.71 17.86
C LEU A 82 -8.77 -15.38 17.91
N PHE A 83 -7.42 -15.40 17.89
CA PHE A 83 -6.61 -14.19 17.90
C PHE A 83 -6.76 -13.35 16.63
N LEU A 84 -6.96 -13.97 15.46
CA LEU A 84 -7.22 -13.24 14.21
C LEU A 84 -8.55 -12.46 14.26
N GLN A 85 -9.50 -12.90 15.07
CA GLN A 85 -10.78 -12.21 15.22
C GLN A 85 -10.64 -10.83 15.87
N LEU A 86 -9.57 -10.55 16.64
CA LEU A 86 -9.28 -9.21 17.14
C LEU A 86 -9.16 -8.17 16.01
N TYR A 87 -8.73 -8.60 14.84
CA TYR A 87 -8.57 -7.74 13.66
C TYR A 87 -9.74 -7.80 12.70
N THR A 88 -10.46 -8.93 12.64
CA THR A 88 -11.47 -9.22 11.61
C THR A 88 -12.89 -9.17 12.14
N ALA A 89 -13.12 -9.35 13.44
CA ALA A 89 -14.47 -9.30 13.99
C ALA A 89 -15.01 -7.87 13.95
N SER A 90 -16.28 -7.77 13.56
CA SER A 90 -17.04 -6.52 13.59
C SER A 90 -18.02 -6.57 14.76
N GLY A 91 -18.06 -5.52 15.57
CA GLY A 91 -19.13 -5.33 16.55
C GLY A 91 -20.47 -5.03 15.86
N ASN A 92 -21.57 -5.00 16.61
CA ASN A 92 -22.92 -4.79 16.06
C ASN A 92 -23.06 -3.53 15.17
N SER A 93 -22.27 -2.48 15.45
CA SER A 93 -22.31 -1.21 14.70
C SER A 93 -20.91 -0.70 14.34
N ILE A 94 -19.85 -1.39 14.75
CA ILE A 94 -18.47 -0.96 14.57
C ILE A 94 -17.78 -1.91 13.59
N PRO A 95 -17.29 -1.41 12.44
CA PRO A 95 -16.53 -2.22 11.50
C PRO A 95 -15.24 -2.78 12.11
N SER A 96 -14.74 -3.88 11.55
CA SER A 96 -13.48 -4.48 11.96
C SER A 96 -12.28 -3.57 11.64
N PHE A 97 -11.14 -3.81 12.31
CA PHE A 97 -9.89 -3.10 12.05
C PHE A 97 -9.48 -3.22 10.57
N VAL A 98 -9.59 -4.42 9.99
CA VAL A 98 -9.32 -4.66 8.58
C VAL A 98 -10.18 -3.75 7.69
N SER A 99 -11.48 -3.64 7.98
CA SER A 99 -12.40 -2.79 7.20
C SER A 99 -12.07 -1.30 7.35
N PHE A 100 -11.71 -0.84 8.55
CA PHE A 100 -11.27 0.53 8.77
C PHE A 100 -9.99 0.85 8.03
N ILE A 101 -9.00 -0.03 8.08
CA ILE A 101 -7.74 0.15 7.34
C ILE A 101 -7.97 0.15 5.82
N ALA A 102 -8.82 -0.73 5.31
CA ALA A 102 -9.16 -0.77 3.90
C ALA A 102 -9.75 0.57 3.40
N LEU A 103 -10.60 1.18 4.23
CA LEU A 103 -11.28 2.43 3.88
C LEU A 103 -10.43 3.67 4.21
N LEU A 104 -9.87 3.76 5.41
CA LEU A 104 -9.18 4.96 5.89
C LEU A 104 -7.67 4.96 5.63
N GLY A 105 -7.05 3.78 5.45
CA GLY A 105 -5.62 3.67 5.13
C GLY A 105 -5.18 4.53 3.94
N PRO A 106 -5.92 4.57 2.83
CA PRO A 106 -5.63 5.45 1.69
C PRO A 106 -5.43 6.91 2.07
N PHE A 107 -6.21 7.43 3.02
CA PHE A 107 -6.08 8.83 3.44
C PHE A 107 -4.71 9.16 4.02
N VAL A 108 -4.03 8.19 4.64
CA VAL A 108 -2.64 8.38 5.10
C VAL A 108 -1.72 8.61 3.90
N GLY A 109 -1.77 7.72 2.91
CA GLY A 109 -0.98 7.85 1.70
C GLY A 109 -1.26 9.17 0.97
N LEU A 110 -2.55 9.53 0.84
CA LEU A 110 -2.97 10.78 0.23
C LEU A 110 -2.46 11.99 1.01
N ALA A 111 -2.60 12.00 2.34
CA ALA A 111 -2.18 13.11 3.20
C ALA A 111 -0.66 13.34 3.19
N LEU A 112 0.12 12.26 3.00
CA LEU A 112 1.57 12.33 2.89
C LEU A 112 2.05 12.83 1.53
N GLY A 113 1.28 12.56 0.44
CA GLY A 113 1.74 12.75 -0.93
C GLY A 113 1.17 13.96 -1.67
N PHE A 114 -0.08 14.41 -1.39
CA PHE A 114 -0.81 15.34 -2.26
C PHE A 114 -0.16 16.71 -2.47
N ASP A 115 0.60 17.21 -1.52
CA ASP A 115 1.32 18.48 -1.58
C ASP A 115 2.85 18.32 -1.64
N GLY A 116 3.35 17.10 -1.69
CA GLY A 116 4.78 16.80 -1.56
C GLY A 116 5.67 17.59 -2.51
N ILE A 117 5.31 17.75 -3.78
CA ILE A 117 6.06 18.52 -4.78
C ILE A 117 5.45 19.91 -4.97
N ILE A 118 4.12 19.99 -5.06
CA ILE A 118 3.45 21.24 -5.36
C ILE A 118 3.50 22.23 -4.20
N GLY A 119 3.56 21.75 -2.95
CA GLY A 119 3.76 22.59 -1.76
C GLY A 119 5.09 23.33 -1.85
N GLU A 120 6.18 22.62 -2.09
CA GLU A 120 7.51 23.20 -2.24
C GLU A 120 7.61 24.15 -3.44
N LYS A 121 6.89 23.84 -4.52
CA LYS A 121 6.81 24.73 -5.69
C LYS A 121 6.08 26.03 -5.35
N SER A 122 4.99 25.96 -4.58
CA SER A 122 4.18 27.13 -4.18
C SER A 122 4.93 28.02 -3.18
N GLU A 123 5.69 27.41 -2.27
CA GLU A 123 6.51 28.11 -1.27
C GLU A 123 7.88 28.58 -1.83
N ARG A 124 8.16 28.32 -3.10
CA ARG A 124 9.43 28.58 -3.79
C ARG A 124 10.64 27.90 -3.14
N THR A 125 10.43 26.92 -2.28
CA THR A 125 11.50 26.13 -1.64
C THR A 125 12.13 25.12 -2.61
N LEU A 126 11.36 24.65 -3.60
CA LEU A 126 11.86 23.75 -4.63
C LEU A 126 13.07 24.35 -5.40
N TYR A 127 13.07 25.67 -5.68
CA TYR A 127 14.21 26.33 -6.35
C TYR A 127 15.46 26.33 -5.47
N ARG A 128 15.30 26.49 -4.16
CA ARG A 128 16.43 26.43 -3.21
C ARG A 128 16.99 25.02 -3.13
N LEU A 129 16.14 23.98 -3.18
CA LEU A 129 16.57 22.59 -3.19
C LEU A 129 17.34 22.25 -4.48
N THR A 130 16.88 22.72 -5.63
CA THR A 130 17.54 22.45 -6.92
C THR A 130 18.80 23.30 -7.15
N SER A 131 19.03 24.36 -6.37
CA SER A 131 20.28 25.14 -6.37
C SER A 131 21.37 24.56 -5.46
N GLN A 132 21.02 23.60 -4.60
CA GLN A 132 21.99 22.85 -3.80
C GLN A 132 22.58 21.70 -4.64
N PRO A 133 23.76 21.19 -4.32
CA PRO A 133 24.37 20.05 -5.01
C PRO A 133 23.65 18.75 -4.66
N ILE A 134 22.34 18.69 -4.92
CA ILE A 134 21.47 17.55 -4.67
C ILE A 134 20.87 17.12 -6.01
N TYR A 135 20.95 15.85 -6.33
CA TYR A 135 20.37 15.31 -7.55
C TYR A 135 18.84 15.40 -7.51
N ARG A 136 18.22 15.71 -8.64
CA ARG A 136 16.75 15.84 -8.74
C ARG A 136 16.00 14.56 -8.39
N ASP A 137 16.56 13.42 -8.75
CA ASP A 137 16.00 12.11 -8.43
C ASP A 137 15.94 11.87 -6.90
N SER A 138 16.93 12.39 -6.16
CA SER A 138 16.94 12.29 -4.69
C SER A 138 15.76 13.00 -4.05
N ILE A 139 15.19 14.05 -4.69
CA ILE A 139 14.04 14.79 -4.15
C ILE A 139 12.80 13.89 -4.11
N ILE A 140 12.44 13.27 -5.22
CA ILE A 140 11.24 12.46 -5.28
C ILE A 140 11.41 11.12 -4.54
N ASN A 141 12.61 10.53 -4.62
CA ASN A 141 12.96 9.32 -3.90
C ASN A 141 12.94 9.54 -2.37
N GLY A 142 13.50 10.66 -1.90
CA GLY A 142 13.50 11.02 -0.47
C GLY A 142 12.08 11.19 0.07
N LYS A 143 11.19 11.85 -0.67
CA LYS A 143 9.78 12.02 -0.29
C LYS A 143 9.02 10.69 -0.24
N PHE A 144 9.19 9.86 -1.25
CA PHE A 144 8.53 8.55 -1.27
C PHE A 144 9.05 7.63 -0.16
N LEU A 145 10.36 7.59 0.08
CA LEU A 145 10.96 6.78 1.14
C LEU A 145 10.54 7.26 2.54
N ALA A 146 10.53 8.57 2.79
CA ALA A 146 10.08 9.12 4.07
C ALA A 146 8.60 8.80 4.30
N GLY A 147 7.74 9.02 3.32
CA GLY A 147 6.32 8.65 3.39
C GLY A 147 6.11 7.15 3.63
N THR A 148 6.84 6.30 2.91
CA THR A 148 6.80 4.83 3.11
C THR A 148 7.23 4.45 4.53
N THR A 149 8.29 5.05 5.06
CA THR A 149 8.74 4.78 6.44
C THR A 149 7.68 5.14 7.47
N ILE A 150 7.01 6.28 7.32
CA ILE A 150 5.91 6.70 8.20
C ILE A 150 4.74 5.72 8.12
N ILE A 151 4.37 5.30 6.90
CA ILE A 151 3.31 4.29 6.69
C ILE A 151 3.66 2.99 7.42
N VAL A 152 4.88 2.48 7.24
CA VAL A 152 5.34 1.25 7.90
C VAL A 152 5.30 1.41 9.42
N MET A 153 5.86 2.48 9.96
CA MET A 153 5.84 2.76 11.41
C MET A 153 4.41 2.80 11.95
N MET A 154 3.51 3.50 11.26
CA MET A 154 2.11 3.62 11.66
C MET A 154 1.38 2.27 11.62
N VAL A 155 1.45 1.56 10.50
CA VAL A 155 0.73 0.29 10.30
C VAL A 155 1.18 -0.76 11.32
N TYR A 156 2.49 -0.92 11.48
CA TYR A 156 3.02 -1.90 12.44
C TYR A 156 2.76 -1.49 13.89
N SER A 157 2.89 -0.22 14.24
CA SER A 157 2.58 0.25 15.60
C SER A 157 1.11 0.00 15.97
N MET A 158 0.17 0.29 15.06
CA MET A 158 -1.26 0.04 15.29
C MET A 158 -1.58 -1.46 15.34
N GLY A 159 -0.99 -2.25 14.42
CA GLY A 159 -1.17 -3.70 14.43
C GLY A 159 -0.67 -4.34 15.72
N ILE A 160 0.53 -4.00 16.16
CA ILE A 160 1.12 -4.50 17.42
C ILE A 160 0.29 -4.05 18.62
N LEU A 161 -0.18 -2.80 18.63
CA LEU A 161 -0.98 -2.25 19.73
C LEU A 161 -2.31 -3.02 19.88
N ILE A 162 -3.01 -3.29 18.76
CA ILE A 162 -4.25 -4.08 18.79
C ILE A 162 -3.98 -5.48 19.32
N GLY A 163 -2.92 -6.14 18.83
CA GLY A 163 -2.54 -7.47 19.28
C GLY A 163 -2.17 -7.50 20.78
N ALA A 164 -1.36 -6.53 21.23
CA ALA A 164 -0.92 -6.44 22.62
C ALA A 164 -2.09 -6.16 23.59
N VAL A 165 -2.92 -5.16 23.29
CA VAL A 165 -4.09 -4.84 24.11
C VAL A 165 -5.12 -5.99 24.07
N GLY A 166 -5.34 -6.58 22.90
CA GLY A 166 -6.19 -7.77 22.75
C GLY A 166 -5.72 -8.92 23.64
N MET A 167 -4.43 -9.24 23.60
CA MET A 167 -3.82 -10.29 24.43
C MET A 167 -3.96 -10.00 25.93
N LEU A 168 -3.74 -8.74 26.35
CA LEU A 168 -3.86 -8.36 27.76
C LEU A 168 -5.31 -8.45 28.27
N VAL A 169 -6.28 -8.15 27.45
CA VAL A 169 -7.71 -8.14 27.85
C VAL A 169 -8.31 -9.54 27.77
N THR A 170 -7.99 -10.30 26.73
CA THR A 170 -8.59 -11.63 26.52
C THR A 170 -7.79 -12.77 27.16
N GLY A 171 -6.50 -12.57 27.43
CA GLY A 171 -5.61 -13.64 27.87
C GLY A 171 -5.23 -14.65 26.76
N ILE A 172 -5.68 -14.42 25.52
CA ILE A 172 -5.45 -15.33 24.39
C ILE A 172 -4.04 -15.09 23.85
N VAL A 173 -3.23 -16.14 23.78
CA VAL A 173 -1.88 -16.09 23.20
C VAL A 173 -1.94 -16.49 21.73
N PRO A 174 -1.40 -15.68 20.81
CA PRO A 174 -1.41 -16.01 19.39
C PRO A 174 -0.54 -17.22 19.08
N THR A 175 -0.98 -18.06 18.17
CA THR A 175 -0.18 -19.14 17.58
C THR A 175 0.85 -18.57 16.61
N THR A 176 1.90 -19.36 16.30
CA THR A 176 2.92 -18.95 15.32
C THR A 176 2.32 -18.67 13.93
N GLU A 177 1.28 -19.43 13.57
CA GLU A 177 0.58 -19.25 12.31
C GLU A 177 -0.21 -17.93 12.29
N GLU A 178 -0.92 -17.59 13.36
CA GLU A 178 -1.65 -16.33 13.48
C GLU A 178 -0.71 -15.12 13.40
N ILE A 179 0.45 -15.20 14.08
CA ILE A 179 1.49 -14.15 13.98
C ILE A 179 1.95 -13.97 12.53
N ALA A 180 2.23 -15.07 11.81
CA ALA A 180 2.65 -15.00 10.42
C ALA A 180 1.56 -14.40 9.51
N ARG A 181 0.29 -14.75 9.71
CA ARG A 181 -0.85 -14.19 8.98
C ARG A 181 -1.00 -12.68 9.22
N ILE A 182 -0.89 -12.25 10.48
CA ILE A 182 -0.93 -10.83 10.85
C ILE A 182 0.24 -10.07 10.21
N PHE A 183 1.45 -10.63 10.23
CA PHE A 183 2.61 -10.01 9.60
C PHE A 183 2.40 -9.79 8.10
N VAL A 184 1.89 -10.79 7.38
CA VAL A 184 1.57 -10.66 5.95
C VAL A 184 0.45 -9.65 5.70
N PHE A 185 -0.58 -9.62 6.56
CA PHE A 185 -1.63 -8.60 6.51
C PHE A 185 -1.07 -7.18 6.64
N LEU A 186 -0.19 -6.94 7.62
CA LEU A 186 0.43 -5.62 7.82
C LEU A 186 1.33 -5.24 6.64
N LEU A 187 2.05 -6.19 6.05
CA LEU A 187 2.85 -5.98 4.85
C LEU A 187 1.97 -5.58 3.65
N LEU A 188 0.88 -6.33 3.39
CA LEU A 188 -0.10 -5.99 2.35
C LEU A 188 -0.68 -4.60 2.55
N THR A 189 -0.99 -4.25 3.79
CA THR A 189 -1.48 -2.91 4.17
C THR A 189 -0.47 -1.83 3.82
N CYS A 190 0.81 -2.03 4.12
CA CYS A 190 1.87 -1.09 3.75
C CYS A 190 1.94 -0.88 2.23
N VAL A 191 1.95 -1.96 1.44
CA VAL A 191 1.98 -1.89 -0.02
C VAL A 191 0.76 -1.15 -0.56
N TYR A 192 -0.43 -1.45 -0.03
CA TYR A 192 -1.68 -0.81 -0.41
C TYR A 192 -1.67 0.71 -0.14
N ILE A 193 -1.23 1.13 1.05
CA ILE A 193 -1.17 2.56 1.40
C ILE A 193 -0.06 3.27 0.60
N CYS A 194 1.08 2.61 0.34
CA CYS A 194 2.15 3.15 -0.49
C CYS A 194 1.74 3.35 -1.95
N PHE A 195 0.82 2.53 -2.48
CA PHE A 195 0.21 2.81 -3.79
C PHE A 195 -0.51 4.16 -3.79
N TRP A 196 -1.31 4.46 -2.76
CA TRP A 196 -2.01 5.74 -2.64
C TRP A 196 -1.06 6.92 -2.42
N LEU A 197 0.04 6.70 -1.70
CA LEU A 197 1.13 7.68 -1.59
C LEU A 197 1.74 7.99 -2.96
N GLY A 198 2.07 6.95 -3.74
CA GLY A 198 2.63 7.10 -5.09
C GLY A 198 1.68 7.85 -6.03
N LEU A 199 0.37 7.56 -5.96
CA LEU A 199 -0.68 8.23 -6.73
C LEU A 199 -0.84 9.70 -6.32
N ALA A 200 -0.80 10.00 -5.03
CA ALA A 200 -0.87 11.38 -4.52
C ALA A 200 0.36 12.19 -4.94
N LEU A 201 1.56 11.61 -4.88
CA LEU A 201 2.78 12.23 -5.40
C LEU A 201 2.68 12.48 -6.90
N LEU A 202 2.12 11.55 -7.66
CA LEU A 202 1.88 11.72 -9.10
C LEU A 202 1.03 12.96 -9.37
N PHE A 203 -0.09 13.13 -8.66
CA PHE A 203 -0.93 14.32 -8.81
C PHE A 203 -0.27 15.59 -8.28
N SER A 204 0.55 15.49 -7.24
CA SER A 204 1.36 16.60 -6.76
C SER A 204 2.37 17.10 -7.82
N VAL A 205 2.82 16.22 -8.71
CA VAL A 205 3.68 16.61 -9.85
C VAL A 205 2.85 17.27 -10.98
N ILE A 206 1.68 16.71 -11.31
CA ILE A 206 0.89 17.12 -12.49
C ILE A 206 0.08 18.39 -12.23
N CYS A 207 -0.53 18.51 -11.05
CA CYS A 207 -1.45 19.60 -10.74
C CYS A 207 -0.73 20.94 -10.54
N LYS A 208 -1.49 22.04 -10.65
CA LYS A 208 -0.98 23.40 -10.45
C LYS A 208 -1.13 23.89 -9.00
N ASN A 209 -2.09 23.33 -8.26
CA ASN A 209 -2.42 23.72 -6.88
C ASN A 209 -2.58 22.48 -6.00
N ALA A 210 -2.17 22.58 -4.72
CA ALA A 210 -2.29 21.49 -3.75
C ALA A 210 -3.75 21.05 -3.56
N ALA A 211 -4.69 21.98 -3.56
CA ALA A 211 -6.11 21.67 -3.45
C ALA A 211 -6.63 20.79 -4.60
N THR A 212 -6.25 21.08 -5.84
CA THR A 212 -6.63 20.26 -7.01
C THR A 212 -6.00 18.89 -6.97
N SER A 213 -4.74 18.77 -6.50
CA SER A 213 -4.06 17.50 -6.28
C SER A 213 -4.80 16.64 -5.24
N ALA A 214 -5.16 17.23 -4.10
CA ALA A 214 -5.91 16.55 -3.06
C ALA A 214 -7.29 16.09 -3.55
N MET A 215 -8.04 16.98 -4.20
CA MET A 215 -9.38 16.66 -4.71
C MET A 215 -9.35 15.55 -5.75
N LEU A 216 -8.38 15.57 -6.67
CA LEU A 216 -8.22 14.53 -7.69
C LEU A 216 -7.88 13.18 -7.06
N SER A 217 -6.96 13.19 -6.09
CA SER A 217 -6.55 11.98 -5.35
C SER A 217 -7.73 11.36 -4.60
N ILE A 218 -8.50 12.18 -3.89
CA ILE A 218 -9.70 11.73 -3.16
C ILE A 218 -10.78 11.24 -4.13
N SER A 219 -10.99 11.91 -5.26
CA SER A 219 -11.98 11.50 -6.26
C SER A 219 -11.67 10.12 -6.84
N ILE A 220 -10.40 9.84 -7.14
CA ILE A 220 -9.97 8.53 -7.64
C ILE A 220 -10.11 7.46 -6.55
N TRP A 221 -9.76 7.78 -5.30
CA TRP A 221 -9.98 6.87 -4.20
C TRP A 221 -11.47 6.53 -4.05
N LEU A 222 -12.33 7.52 -4.06
CA LEU A 222 -13.78 7.37 -3.95
C LEU A 222 -14.36 6.53 -5.10
N PHE A 223 -13.85 6.76 -6.31
CA PHE A 223 -14.21 5.97 -7.48
C PHE A 223 -13.88 4.48 -7.29
N PHE A 224 -12.65 4.14 -6.94
CA PHE A 224 -12.23 2.75 -6.78
C PHE A 224 -12.84 2.07 -5.55
N SER A 225 -13.09 2.81 -4.47
CA SER A 225 -13.60 2.23 -3.22
C SER A 225 -15.12 2.04 -3.20
N LEU A 226 -15.89 2.94 -3.85
CA LEU A 226 -17.34 2.92 -3.78
C LEU A 226 -18.00 2.70 -5.15
N PHE A 227 -17.62 3.50 -6.16
CA PHE A 227 -18.32 3.48 -7.44
C PHE A 227 -17.95 2.30 -8.32
N MET A 228 -16.73 1.79 -8.22
CA MET A 228 -16.25 0.71 -9.08
C MET A 228 -17.09 -0.56 -8.95
N THR A 229 -17.41 -0.97 -7.74
CA THR A 229 -18.24 -2.18 -7.49
C THR A 229 -19.65 -2.04 -8.04
N MET A 230 -20.26 -0.84 -7.92
CA MET A 230 -21.59 -0.57 -8.49
C MET A 230 -21.54 -0.62 -10.01
N LEU A 231 -20.55 0.02 -10.62
CA LEU A 231 -20.40 0.06 -12.07
C LEU A 231 -20.14 -1.33 -12.66
N VAL A 232 -19.29 -2.11 -12.00
CA VAL A 232 -19.01 -3.51 -12.36
C VAL A 232 -20.26 -4.37 -12.31
N SER A 233 -21.08 -4.22 -11.27
CA SER A 233 -22.34 -4.95 -11.15
C SER A 233 -23.31 -4.61 -12.28
N VAL A 234 -23.43 -3.33 -12.67
CA VAL A 234 -24.26 -2.91 -13.81
C VAL A 234 -23.74 -3.50 -15.12
N ILE A 235 -22.43 -3.43 -15.37
CA ILE A 235 -21.81 -4.00 -16.59
C ILE A 235 -22.02 -5.50 -16.67
N ALA A 236 -21.74 -6.21 -15.58
CA ALA A 236 -21.88 -7.68 -15.54
C ALA A 236 -23.34 -8.13 -15.76
N ASN A 237 -24.31 -7.42 -15.16
CA ASN A 237 -25.73 -7.70 -15.36
C ASN A 237 -26.23 -7.37 -16.75
N ALA A 238 -25.66 -6.35 -17.41
CA ALA A 238 -25.95 -6.02 -18.81
C ALA A 238 -25.41 -7.10 -19.78
N LEU A 239 -24.20 -7.63 -19.50
CA LEU A 239 -23.57 -8.66 -20.33
C LEU A 239 -24.13 -10.07 -20.09
N TYR A 240 -24.42 -10.39 -18.85
CA TYR A 240 -24.89 -11.70 -18.37
C TYR A 240 -26.06 -11.51 -17.42
N PRO A 241 -27.28 -11.31 -17.93
CA PRO A 241 -28.46 -11.10 -17.08
C PRO A 241 -28.69 -12.28 -16.14
N VAL A 242 -28.88 -11.97 -14.86
CA VAL A 242 -29.20 -12.97 -13.81
C VAL A 242 -30.72 -12.98 -13.59
N GLY A 243 -31.31 -14.16 -13.52
CA GLY A 243 -32.74 -14.33 -13.31
C GLY A 243 -33.09 -15.75 -12.84
N THR A 244 -34.38 -16.06 -12.79
CA THR A 244 -34.88 -17.35 -12.32
C THR A 244 -35.01 -18.43 -13.39
N ASN A 245 -34.81 -18.08 -14.65
CA ASN A 245 -34.87 -19.01 -15.78
C ASN A 245 -33.59 -19.88 -15.85
N MET A 246 -33.68 -21.08 -16.43
CA MET A 246 -32.53 -22.00 -16.55
C MET A 246 -31.35 -21.38 -17.25
N GLU A 247 -31.57 -20.57 -18.27
CA GLU A 247 -30.53 -19.85 -18.98
C GLU A 247 -29.85 -18.77 -18.12
N ALA A 248 -30.63 -18.07 -17.30
CA ALA A 248 -30.14 -17.07 -16.35
C ALA A 248 -29.32 -17.71 -15.20
N LEU A 249 -29.64 -18.95 -14.80
CA LEU A 249 -28.85 -19.73 -13.85
C LEU A 249 -27.46 -20.09 -14.44
N LEU A 250 -27.40 -20.47 -15.69
CA LEU A 250 -26.13 -20.72 -16.38
C LEU A 250 -25.30 -19.43 -16.55
N ASN A 251 -25.97 -18.31 -16.76
CA ASN A 251 -25.31 -16.99 -16.84
C ASN A 251 -24.83 -16.47 -15.50
N SER A 252 -25.37 -16.92 -14.36
CA SER A 252 -24.96 -16.47 -13.04
C SER A 252 -23.47 -16.71 -12.76
N ALA A 253 -22.93 -17.85 -13.20
CA ALA A 253 -21.52 -18.19 -13.10
C ALA A 253 -20.64 -17.26 -13.95
N LYS A 254 -21.07 -16.94 -15.17
CA LYS A 254 -20.38 -16.01 -16.08
C LYS A 254 -20.45 -14.58 -15.55
N ASN A 255 -21.61 -14.17 -15.03
CA ASN A 255 -21.81 -12.87 -14.40
C ASN A 255 -20.84 -12.68 -13.23
N TYR A 256 -20.78 -13.63 -12.30
CA TYR A 256 -19.87 -13.58 -11.17
C TYR A 256 -18.39 -13.54 -11.60
N SER A 257 -18.00 -14.36 -12.57
CA SER A 257 -16.63 -14.36 -13.11
C SER A 257 -16.28 -13.02 -13.76
N CYS A 258 -17.22 -12.40 -14.47
CA CYS A 258 -17.07 -11.07 -15.04
C CYS A 258 -16.92 -10.01 -13.95
N GLN A 259 -17.78 -10.04 -12.92
CA GLN A 259 -17.68 -9.14 -11.78
C GLN A 259 -16.33 -9.27 -11.07
N LEU A 260 -15.86 -10.49 -10.84
CA LEU A 260 -14.60 -10.77 -10.19
C LEU A 260 -13.42 -10.20 -11.00
N ALA A 261 -13.40 -10.46 -12.31
CA ALA A 261 -12.33 -9.98 -13.20
C ALA A 261 -12.27 -8.44 -13.25
N LEU A 262 -13.42 -7.77 -13.35
CA LEU A 262 -13.49 -6.32 -13.40
C LEU A 262 -13.18 -5.66 -12.04
N ASN A 263 -13.67 -6.22 -10.94
CA ASN A 263 -13.39 -5.71 -9.60
C ASN A 263 -11.90 -5.78 -9.26
N ARG A 264 -11.17 -6.76 -9.76
CA ARG A 264 -9.70 -6.91 -9.56
C ARG A 264 -8.86 -5.82 -10.23
N ILE A 265 -9.46 -4.95 -11.04
CA ILE A 265 -8.82 -3.72 -11.52
C ILE A 265 -8.72 -2.69 -10.38
N SER A 266 -9.61 -2.77 -9.38
CA SER A 266 -9.59 -1.87 -8.22
C SER A 266 -8.54 -2.28 -7.20
N PRO A 267 -7.59 -1.39 -6.83
CA PRO A 267 -6.63 -1.63 -5.75
C PRO A 267 -7.31 -1.92 -4.40
N TYR A 268 -8.45 -1.26 -4.13
CA TYR A 268 -9.26 -1.50 -2.94
C TYR A 268 -9.78 -2.94 -2.90
N TYR A 269 -10.31 -3.42 -4.02
CA TYR A 269 -10.86 -4.78 -4.10
C TYR A 269 -9.74 -5.83 -4.00
N LEU A 270 -8.61 -5.64 -4.69
CA LEU A 270 -7.45 -6.54 -4.57
C LEU A 270 -6.94 -6.64 -3.14
N PHE A 271 -6.85 -5.50 -2.44
CA PHE A 271 -6.45 -5.48 -1.03
C PHE A 271 -7.46 -6.23 -0.16
N SER A 272 -8.75 -5.91 -0.29
CA SER A 272 -9.83 -6.51 0.50
C SER A 272 -9.91 -8.03 0.30
N GLU A 273 -9.82 -8.50 -0.95
CA GLU A 273 -9.82 -9.93 -1.30
C GLU A 273 -8.61 -10.66 -0.72
N ALA A 274 -7.40 -10.08 -0.84
CA ALA A 274 -6.17 -10.65 -0.29
C ALA A 274 -6.21 -10.74 1.24
N VAL A 275 -6.65 -9.67 1.90
CA VAL A 275 -6.72 -9.63 3.37
C VAL A 275 -7.77 -10.59 3.91
N THR A 276 -8.95 -10.67 3.27
CA THR A 276 -9.98 -11.64 3.66
C THR A 276 -9.44 -13.07 3.57
N THR A 277 -8.66 -13.38 2.54
CA THR A 277 -8.09 -14.73 2.35
C THR A 277 -7.00 -15.06 3.37
N ILE A 278 -6.12 -14.11 3.72
CA ILE A 278 -5.04 -14.38 4.66
C ILE A 278 -5.51 -14.38 6.11
N MET A 279 -6.47 -13.51 6.45
CA MET A 279 -6.97 -13.34 7.81
C MET A 279 -8.11 -14.29 8.16
N ASN A 280 -8.73 -14.95 7.17
CA ASN A 280 -9.76 -15.95 7.40
C ASN A 280 -9.35 -17.31 6.82
N PRO A 281 -8.83 -18.23 7.64
CA PRO A 281 -8.37 -19.56 7.19
C PRO A 281 -9.49 -20.45 6.61
N SER A 282 -10.77 -20.14 6.85
CA SER A 282 -11.91 -20.87 6.29
C SER A 282 -12.18 -20.55 4.80
N VAL A 283 -11.60 -19.45 4.29
CA VAL A 283 -11.72 -19.09 2.87
C VAL A 283 -10.77 -19.94 2.03
N ARG A 284 -11.33 -20.96 1.37
CA ARG A 284 -10.56 -21.97 0.62
C ARG A 284 -10.29 -21.62 -0.83
N THR A 285 -11.05 -20.70 -1.40
CA THR A 285 -10.93 -20.31 -2.80
C THR A 285 -11.36 -18.86 -2.99
N ILE A 286 -10.70 -18.20 -3.90
CA ILE A 286 -11.02 -16.86 -4.35
C ILE A 286 -11.76 -17.02 -5.70
N GLY A 287 -13.05 -17.33 -5.66
CA GLY A 287 -13.84 -17.52 -6.88
C GLY A 287 -15.11 -18.33 -6.65
N LEU A 288 -15.77 -18.67 -7.74
CA LEU A 288 -16.97 -19.52 -7.71
C LEU A 288 -16.66 -20.91 -7.15
N MET A 289 -17.29 -21.27 -6.06
CA MET A 289 -17.37 -22.65 -5.60
C MET A 289 -18.44 -23.39 -6.39
N THR A 290 -18.03 -24.36 -7.20
CA THR A 290 -18.95 -25.32 -7.81
C THR A 290 -19.24 -26.45 -6.83
N VAL A 291 -20.44 -27.04 -6.92
CA VAL A 291 -20.85 -28.19 -6.10
C VAL A 291 -19.84 -29.35 -6.21
N GLN A 292 -19.20 -29.49 -7.36
CA GLN A 292 -18.14 -30.50 -7.60
C GLN A 292 -16.86 -30.21 -6.81
N SER A 293 -16.50 -28.94 -6.58
CA SER A 293 -15.32 -28.59 -5.76
C SER A 293 -15.59 -28.74 -4.26
N LEU A 294 -16.89 -28.71 -3.85
CA LEU A 294 -17.28 -29.00 -2.48
C LEU A 294 -17.26 -30.51 -2.16
N SER A 295 -17.66 -31.36 -3.11
CA SER A 295 -17.78 -32.81 -2.87
C SER A 295 -16.47 -33.56 -2.70
N GLY A 296 -15.32 -32.93 -2.97
CA GLY A 296 -13.97 -33.47 -2.72
C GLY A 296 -13.16 -32.67 -1.70
N ALA A 297 -13.76 -31.64 -1.09
CA ALA A 297 -13.04 -30.78 -0.16
C ALA A 297 -12.94 -31.47 1.21
N ILE A 298 -11.70 -31.67 1.66
CA ILE A 298 -11.40 -32.12 3.03
C ILE A 298 -11.86 -31.02 3.99
N GLU A 299 -12.63 -31.37 5.02
CA GLU A 299 -12.99 -30.45 6.09
C GLU A 299 -11.73 -30.03 6.83
N GLY A 300 -11.49 -28.72 6.93
CA GLY A 300 -10.31 -28.16 7.62
C GLY A 300 -9.99 -26.75 7.16
N TYR A 301 -9.14 -26.07 7.89
CA TYR A 301 -8.66 -24.73 7.56
C TYR A 301 -7.51 -24.78 6.52
N LEU A 302 -7.39 -23.75 5.69
CA LEU A 302 -6.23 -23.62 4.81
C LEU A 302 -4.97 -23.38 5.64
N SER A 303 -3.90 -24.12 5.34
CA SER A 303 -2.59 -23.84 5.91
C SER A 303 -2.07 -22.46 5.45
N PHE A 304 -1.20 -21.85 6.25
CA PHE A 304 -0.61 -20.54 5.93
C PHE A 304 0.01 -20.50 4.53
N GLY A 305 0.76 -21.55 4.14
CA GLY A 305 1.39 -21.61 2.82
C GLY A 305 0.40 -21.63 1.66
N GLN A 306 -0.72 -22.34 1.81
CA GLN A 306 -1.79 -22.36 0.80
C GLN A 306 -2.50 -21.01 0.69
N SER A 307 -2.79 -20.36 1.82
CA SER A 307 -3.34 -19.00 1.82
C SER A 307 -2.39 -18.00 1.13
N LEU A 308 -1.08 -18.13 1.38
CA LEU A 308 -0.06 -17.29 0.74
C LEU A 308 -0.01 -17.47 -0.79
N LEU A 309 -0.12 -18.71 -1.27
CA LEU A 309 -0.18 -19.00 -2.71
C LEU A 309 -1.44 -18.39 -3.36
N LEU A 310 -2.57 -18.38 -2.65
CA LEU A 310 -3.80 -17.77 -3.16
C LEU A 310 -3.70 -16.25 -3.28
N ILE A 311 -3.03 -15.57 -2.34
CA ILE A 311 -2.91 -14.10 -2.35
C ILE A 311 -1.74 -13.59 -3.19
N TRP A 312 -0.85 -14.47 -3.67
CA TRP A 312 0.32 -14.06 -4.45
C TRP A 312 -0.01 -13.17 -5.65
N PRO A 313 -1.02 -13.48 -6.50
CA PRO A 313 -1.38 -12.60 -7.61
C PRO A 313 -1.84 -11.21 -7.17
N HIS A 314 -2.52 -11.12 -6.02
CA HIS A 314 -3.01 -9.86 -5.45
C HIS A 314 -1.84 -9.00 -4.95
N LEU A 315 -0.89 -9.62 -4.24
CA LEU A 315 0.32 -8.95 -3.78
C LEU A 315 1.15 -8.44 -4.98
N ALA A 316 1.32 -9.26 -6.02
CA ALA A 316 2.02 -8.87 -7.24
C ALA A 316 1.29 -7.70 -7.94
N GLY A 317 -0.03 -7.75 -8.05
CA GLY A 317 -0.86 -6.69 -8.63
C GLY A 317 -0.75 -5.37 -7.86
N LEU A 318 -0.91 -5.41 -6.54
CA LEU A 318 -0.77 -4.22 -5.68
C LEU A 318 0.64 -3.62 -5.75
N THR A 319 1.68 -4.47 -5.75
CA THR A 319 3.06 -4.02 -5.90
C THR A 319 3.29 -3.40 -7.27
N ALA A 320 2.72 -3.97 -8.34
CA ALA A 320 2.80 -3.41 -9.68
C ALA A 320 2.10 -2.04 -9.76
N PHE A 321 0.93 -1.87 -9.14
CA PHE A 321 0.26 -0.57 -9.03
C PHE A 321 1.09 0.46 -8.26
N MET A 322 1.67 0.08 -7.12
CA MET A 322 2.54 0.94 -6.32
C MET A 322 3.77 1.41 -7.13
N LEU A 323 4.48 0.47 -7.74
CA LEU A 323 5.65 0.78 -8.56
C LEU A 323 5.27 1.58 -9.80
N GLY A 324 4.15 1.25 -10.45
CA GLY A 324 3.66 1.97 -11.63
C GLY A 324 3.35 3.44 -11.35
N THR A 325 2.64 3.73 -10.27
CA THR A 325 2.34 5.12 -9.86
C THR A 325 3.58 5.89 -9.45
N PHE A 326 4.50 5.25 -8.72
CA PHE A 326 5.76 5.86 -8.34
C PHE A 326 6.65 6.12 -9.58
N CYS A 327 6.81 5.15 -10.48
CA CYS A 327 7.57 5.33 -11.73
C CYS A 327 6.98 6.43 -12.60
N ALA A 328 5.65 6.51 -12.74
CA ALA A 328 5.00 7.59 -13.46
C ALA A 328 5.28 8.95 -12.83
N SER A 329 5.19 9.05 -11.50
CA SER A 329 5.53 10.26 -10.75
C SER A 329 7.00 10.66 -10.97
N TYR A 330 7.91 9.71 -10.87
CA TYR A 330 9.34 9.91 -11.09
C TYR A 330 9.65 10.43 -12.50
N VAL A 331 9.14 9.76 -13.54
CA VAL A 331 9.39 10.13 -14.94
C VAL A 331 8.83 11.52 -15.25
N LEU A 332 7.62 11.83 -14.78
CA LEU A 332 7.01 13.13 -15.00
C LEU A 332 7.76 14.23 -14.24
N PHE A 333 8.20 13.99 -13.02
CA PHE A 333 9.00 14.94 -12.25
C PHE A 333 10.35 15.23 -12.93
N MET A 334 11.04 14.20 -13.44
CA MET A 334 12.32 14.36 -14.14
C MET A 334 12.19 15.11 -15.46
N ARG A 335 11.04 14.98 -16.16
CA ARG A 335 10.75 15.69 -17.43
C ARG A 335 10.27 17.12 -17.22
N GLN A 336 9.83 17.49 -16.01
CA GLN A 336 9.32 18.83 -15.73
C GLN A 336 10.45 19.87 -15.81
N GLU A 337 10.27 20.92 -16.60
CA GLU A 337 11.16 22.09 -16.57
C GLU A 337 10.84 22.92 -15.31
N ILE A 338 11.83 23.07 -14.43
CA ILE A 338 11.73 23.94 -13.26
C ILE A 338 12.24 25.30 -13.68
N ARG A 339 11.33 26.20 -14.10
CA ARG A 339 11.64 27.59 -14.43
C ARG A 339 11.27 28.49 -13.26
N ALA A 340 12.17 29.38 -12.85
CA ALA A 340 11.87 30.49 -11.97
C ALA A 340 10.95 31.46 -12.73
N LYS A 341 9.71 31.60 -12.30
CA LYS A 341 8.80 32.69 -12.72
C LYS A 341 8.80 33.77 -11.66
#